data_106b6b858462692bfd884d95423599ce
#
_entry.id   106b6b858462692bfd884d95423599ce
#
_cell.length_a   1.000
_cell.length_b   1.000
_cell.length_c   1.000
_cell.angle_alpha   90.00
_cell.angle_beta   90.00
_cell.angle_gamma   90.00
#
_symmetry.space_group_name_H-M   'P 1'
#
loop_
_entity.id
_entity.type
_entity.pdbx_description
1 polymer ?
#
loop_
_entity_poly.entity_id
_entity_poly.type
_entity_poly.pdbx_seq_one_letter_code
_entity_poly.pdbx_strand_id
1 'polypeptide(L)'
;MEQVILGSGDCIISGVETGGVNGICLYQLPSHGHECDTVPDGIVLEDLPQFRIYVKDLKAARLLQDQVSCMVLRMNGYVVDNKGD
;
A
#
# COMPACT_ATOMS: atom_id res chain seq x y z
N MET A 1 0.82 11.21 8.03
CA MET A 1 1.81 10.65 7.10
C MET A 1 1.49 11.11 5.69
N GLU A 2 2.36 11.88 5.08
CA GLU A 2 2.11 12.49 3.78
C GLU A 2 2.52 11.56 2.63
N GLN A 3 3.49 10.69 2.86
CA GLN A 3 3.92 9.72 1.86
C GLN A 3 4.41 8.46 2.55
N VAL A 4 4.37 7.37 1.80
CA VAL A 4 4.87 6.07 2.23
C VAL A 4 5.80 5.56 1.16
N ILE A 5 6.98 5.09 1.57
CA ILE A 5 7.94 4.49 0.65
C ILE A 5 8.02 3.01 0.99
N LEU A 6 7.63 2.17 0.04
CA LEU A 6 7.69 0.73 0.21
C LEU A 6 9.03 0.19 -0.30
N GLY A 7 9.49 -0.88 0.31
CA GLY A 7 10.74 -1.51 -0.10
C GLY A 7 11.94 -1.13 0.77
N SER A 8 11.75 -0.24 1.74
CA SER A 8 12.80 0.11 2.70
C SER A 8 12.87 -0.87 3.87
N GLY A 9 11.91 -1.78 3.97
CA GLY A 9 11.84 -2.72 5.08
C GLY A 9 11.29 -2.13 6.36
N ASP A 10 10.58 -1.02 6.28
CA ASP A 10 10.02 -0.34 7.43
C ASP A 10 8.52 -0.07 7.32
N CYS A 11 7.86 -0.73 6.39
CA CYS A 11 6.42 -0.58 6.17
C CYS A 11 5.75 -1.94 6.06
N ILE A 12 4.54 -2.04 6.62
CA ILE A 12 3.70 -3.23 6.47
C ILE A 12 2.44 -2.84 5.73
N ILE A 13 2.03 -3.67 4.76
CA ILE A 13 0.80 -3.49 4.01
C ILE A 13 -0.19 -4.55 4.47
N SER A 14 -1.40 -4.13 4.78
CA SER A 14 -2.45 -5.03 5.24
C SER A 14 -3.79 -4.64 4.63
N GLY A 15 -4.66 -5.61 4.42
CA GLY A 15 -6.04 -5.34 4.03
C GLY A 15 -6.84 -4.92 5.25
N VAL A 16 -7.78 -4.01 5.05
CA VAL A 16 -8.69 -3.56 6.10
C VAL A 16 -10.11 -3.50 5.57
N GLU A 17 -11.06 -3.61 6.48
CA GLU A 17 -12.46 -3.49 6.15
C GLU A 17 -13.17 -2.84 7.33
N THR A 18 -14.03 -1.88 7.04
CA THR A 18 -14.82 -1.25 8.08
C THR A 18 -16.17 -0.83 7.50
N GLY A 19 -17.25 -1.21 8.17
CA GLY A 19 -18.59 -0.85 7.73
C GLY A 19 -18.93 -1.29 6.32
N GLY A 20 -18.38 -2.39 5.84
CA GLY A 20 -18.59 -2.89 4.50
C GLY A 20 -17.73 -2.23 3.44
N VAL A 21 -16.83 -1.33 3.81
CA VAL A 21 -15.91 -0.67 2.89
C VAL A 21 -14.55 -1.32 3.03
N ASN A 22 -13.98 -1.75 1.91
CA ASN A 22 -12.66 -2.41 1.88
C ASN A 22 -11.56 -1.41 1.60
N GLY A 23 -10.35 -1.74 2.06
CA GLY A 23 -9.23 -0.84 1.85
C GLY A 23 -7.89 -1.49 2.13
N ILE A 24 -6.87 -0.65 2.12
CA ILE A 24 -5.49 -1.03 2.38
C ILE A 24 -4.98 -0.14 3.50
N CYS A 25 -4.25 -0.73 4.44
CA CYS A 25 -3.59 0.01 5.51
C CYS A 25 -2.08 -0.18 5.40
N LEU A 26 -1.36 0.93 5.49
CA LEU A 26 0.10 0.96 5.50
C LEU A 26 0.55 1.37 6.90
N TYR A 27 1.38 0.55 7.53
CA TYR A 27 1.89 0.80 8.87
C TYR A 27 3.37 1.14 8.79
N GLN A 28 3.78 2.18 9.50
CA GLN A 28 5.18 2.58 9.58
C GLN A 28 5.84 1.90 10.77
N LEU A 29 6.85 1.08 10.51
CA LEU A 29 7.61 0.42 11.57
C LEU A 29 8.68 1.36 12.13
N PRO A 30 9.08 1.15 13.41
CA PRO A 30 10.07 2.01 14.04
C PRO A 30 11.50 1.76 13.58
N SER A 31 11.75 0.66 12.86
CA SER A 31 13.10 0.32 12.38
C SER A 31 13.03 -0.32 11.01
N HIS A 32 14.15 -0.30 10.30
CA HIS A 32 14.27 -0.87 8.95
C HIS A 32 14.66 -2.35 9.02
N GLY A 33 14.57 -3.02 7.87
CA GLY A 33 15.05 -4.39 7.72
C GLY A 33 13.99 -5.46 7.88
N HIS A 34 12.72 -5.08 7.93
CA HIS A 34 11.62 -6.03 8.03
C HIS A 34 10.97 -6.25 6.66
N GLU A 35 10.35 -7.40 6.49
CA GLU A 35 9.58 -7.68 5.30
C GLU A 35 8.20 -7.01 5.39
N CYS A 36 7.68 -6.58 4.24
CA CYS A 36 6.44 -5.80 4.20
C CYS A 36 5.21 -6.56 4.67
N ASP A 37 5.26 -7.88 4.67
CA ASP A 37 4.12 -8.72 5.07
C ASP A 37 4.35 -9.41 6.42
N THR A 38 5.44 -9.10 7.11
CA THR A 38 5.81 -9.75 8.35
C THR A 38 5.78 -8.75 9.50
N VAL A 39 5.01 -9.06 10.53
CA VAL A 39 4.96 -8.24 11.73
C VAL A 39 6.06 -8.70 12.68
N PRO A 40 7.01 -7.84 13.05
CA PRO A 40 8.05 -8.21 14.01
C PRO A 40 7.46 -8.53 15.39
N ASP A 41 8.12 -9.41 16.11
CA ASP A 41 7.70 -9.76 17.46
C ASP A 41 7.72 -8.52 18.37
N GLY A 42 6.70 -8.41 19.20
CA GLY A 42 6.60 -7.31 20.16
C GLY A 42 6.02 -6.03 19.59
N ILE A 43 5.65 -6.01 18.31
CA ILE A 43 5.05 -4.85 17.68
C ILE A 43 3.53 -4.98 17.69
N VAL A 44 2.85 -3.95 18.18
CA VAL A 44 1.39 -3.84 18.11
C VAL A 44 1.05 -2.89 16.99
N LEU A 45 0.42 -3.41 15.93
CA LEU A 45 0.14 -2.63 14.72
C LEU A 45 -0.68 -1.38 15.00
N GLU A 46 -1.65 -1.49 15.90
CA GLU A 46 -2.56 -0.37 16.20
C GLU A 46 -1.83 0.83 16.79
N ASP A 47 -0.65 0.61 17.37
CA ASP A 47 0.15 1.69 17.99
C ASP A 47 1.08 2.38 17.00
N LEU A 48 1.15 1.89 15.76
CA LEU A 48 2.05 2.44 14.75
C LEU A 48 1.38 3.57 13.97
N PRO A 49 2.17 4.52 13.44
CA PRO A 49 1.63 5.47 12.46
C PRO A 49 1.05 4.71 11.27
N GLN A 50 -0.12 5.13 10.81
CA GLN A 50 -0.88 4.42 9.78
C GLN A 50 -1.34 5.38 8.70
N PHE A 51 -1.42 4.84 7.49
CA PHE A 51 -2.08 5.50 6.37
C PHE A 51 -3.07 4.52 5.78
N ARG A 52 -4.35 4.90 5.71
CA ARG A 52 -5.41 4.03 5.24
C ARG A 52 -6.04 4.58 3.97
N ILE A 53 -6.29 3.69 3.02
CA ILE A 53 -6.99 4.00 1.78
C ILE A 53 -8.23 3.12 1.73
N TYR A 54 -9.40 3.73 1.76
CA TYR A 54 -10.65 2.99 1.62
C TYR A 54 -11.24 3.21 0.24
N VAL A 55 -11.81 2.15 -0.32
CA VAL A 55 -12.38 2.16 -1.66
C VAL A 55 -13.85 1.76 -1.57
N LYS A 56 -14.74 2.64 -2.01
CA LYS A 56 -16.18 2.44 -1.87
C LYS A 56 -16.78 1.51 -2.91
N ASP A 57 -16.22 1.46 -4.11
CA ASP A 57 -16.82 0.66 -5.17
C ASP A 57 -15.76 -0.04 -6.00
N LEU A 58 -16.22 -1.03 -6.76
CA LEU A 58 -15.34 -1.87 -7.57
C LEU A 58 -14.65 -1.06 -8.68
N LYS A 59 -15.33 -0.06 -9.23
CA LYS A 59 -14.74 0.77 -10.27
C LYS A 59 -13.51 1.51 -9.76
N ALA A 60 -13.62 2.12 -8.58
CA ALA A 60 -12.50 2.82 -7.97
C ALA A 60 -11.36 1.86 -7.63
N ALA A 61 -11.69 0.66 -7.15
CA ALA A 61 -10.69 -0.36 -6.84
C ALA A 61 -9.93 -0.77 -8.10
N ARG A 62 -10.63 -0.92 -9.23
CA ARG A 62 -9.99 -1.27 -10.50
C ARG A 62 -9.09 -0.17 -11.02
N LEU A 63 -9.49 1.09 -10.85
CA LEU A 63 -8.63 2.21 -11.23
C LEU A 63 -7.34 2.22 -10.42
N LEU A 64 -7.44 1.96 -9.12
CA LEU A 64 -6.25 1.85 -8.27
C LEU A 64 -5.38 0.68 -8.71
N GLN A 65 -6.00 -0.47 -8.98
CA GLN A 65 -5.28 -1.66 -9.46
C GLN A 65 -4.54 -1.38 -10.77
N ASP A 66 -5.18 -0.66 -11.69
CA ASP A 66 -4.56 -0.30 -12.97
C ASP A 66 -3.31 0.56 -12.77
N GLN A 67 -3.36 1.52 -11.85
CA GLN A 67 -2.21 2.38 -11.58
C GLN A 67 -1.08 1.60 -10.94
N VAL A 68 -1.39 0.67 -10.04
CA VAL A 68 -0.38 -0.20 -9.46
C VAL A 68 0.26 -1.08 -10.54
N SER A 69 -0.55 -1.63 -11.44
CA SER A 69 -0.06 -2.45 -12.55
C SER A 69 0.88 -1.64 -13.46
N CYS A 70 0.51 -0.40 -13.78
CA CYS A 70 1.37 0.48 -14.58
C CYS A 70 2.70 0.76 -13.89
N MET A 71 2.66 0.96 -12.57
CA MET A 71 3.86 1.16 -11.79
C MET A 71 4.79 -0.05 -11.87
N VAL A 72 4.24 -1.25 -11.72
CA VAL A 72 5.02 -2.48 -11.81
C VAL A 72 5.68 -2.61 -13.17
N LEU A 73 4.94 -2.30 -14.25
CA LEU A 73 5.49 -2.33 -15.60
C LEU A 73 6.66 -1.35 -15.76
N ARG A 74 6.51 -0.13 -15.27
CA ARG A 74 7.60 0.87 -15.33
C ARG A 74 8.83 0.40 -14.58
N MET A 75 8.64 -0.23 -13.41
CA MET A 75 9.74 -0.75 -12.61
C MET A 75 10.47 -1.89 -13.31
N ASN A 76 9.79 -2.61 -14.19
CA ASN A 76 10.39 -3.66 -15.01
C ASN A 76 11.01 -3.12 -16.30
N GLY A 77 11.05 -1.81 -16.48
CA GLY A 77 11.67 -1.19 -17.62
C GLY A 77 10.78 -0.98 -18.83
N TYR A 78 9.50 -1.28 -18.73
CA TYR A 78 8.56 -1.03 -19.82
C TYR A 78 8.14 0.43 -19.85
N VAL A 79 7.91 0.93 -21.04
CA VAL A 79 7.36 2.27 -21.21
C VAL A 79 5.84 2.16 -21.20
N VAL A 80 5.21 2.82 -20.23
CA VAL A 80 3.75 2.87 -20.16
C VAL A 80 3.30 4.16 -20.83
N ASP A 81 2.48 4.00 -21.86
CA ASP A 81 1.94 5.14 -22.60
C ASP A 81 0.68 5.64 -21.92
N ASN A 82 0.79 6.76 -21.24
CA ASN A 82 -0.35 7.41 -20.59
C ASN A 82 -0.90 8.56 -21.42
N LYS A 83 -0.51 8.61 -22.67
CA LYS A 83 -0.92 9.67 -23.58
C LYS A 83 -2.41 9.61 -23.82
N GLY A 84 -3.08 10.69 -23.55
CA GLY A 84 -4.52 10.75 -23.68
C GLY A 84 -5.26 10.28 -22.44
N ASP A 85 -4.52 9.86 -21.47
CA ASP A 85 -5.08 9.43 -20.19
C ASP A 85 -5.38 10.62 -19.29
#